data_7eca707e92c8300024bcd2d7e58871db
#
_entry.id   7eca707e92c8300024bcd2d7e58871db
#
_cell.length_a   1.000
_cell.length_b   1.000
_cell.length_c   1.000
_cell.angle_alpha   90.00
_cell.angle_beta   90.00
_cell.angle_gamma   90.00
#
_symmetry.space_group_name_H-M   'P 1'
#
loop_
_entity.id
_entity.type
_entity.pdbx_description
1 polymer ?
#
loop_
_entity_poly.entity_id
_entity_poly.type
_entity_poly.pdbx_seq_one_letter_code
_entity_poly.pdbx_strand_id
1 'polypeptide(L)'
;MGSDWLDQLEAKLEQTLEAFLKVNPAQQELLHEQEQRDRQQQAAGRHRAQLEEAEQLRQELLNLAAEIQQWQQRVERASTAGAGDLANRAQQHLDQLMERGRGRWQRLEQLGRNLEQESATGGERPSAEPSLEQAWAQFERDQELEQLRQRQKQKQRG
;
A
#
# COMPACT_ATOMS: atom_id res chain seq x y z
N MET A 1 42.66 5.73 -4.31
CA MET A 1 43.04 6.61 -5.43
C MET A 1 42.12 6.53 -6.65
N GLY A 2 41.26 5.51 -6.76
CA GLY A 2 40.26 5.41 -7.84
C GLY A 2 39.06 6.32 -7.75
N SER A 3 38.77 6.90 -6.54
CA SER A 3 37.62 7.76 -6.32
C SER A 3 37.82 9.21 -6.79
N ASP A 4 39.04 9.76 -6.71
CA ASP A 4 39.31 11.13 -7.14
C ASP A 4 39.13 11.33 -8.64
N TRP A 5 39.48 10.32 -9.43
CA TRP A 5 39.31 10.37 -10.88
C TRP A 5 37.84 10.35 -11.26
N LEU A 6 37.03 9.54 -10.60
CA LEU A 6 35.58 9.47 -10.82
C LEU A 6 34.90 10.77 -10.42
N ASP A 7 35.29 11.33 -9.28
CA ASP A 7 34.73 12.61 -8.79
C ASP A 7 35.06 13.75 -9.73
N GLN A 8 36.29 13.79 -10.30
CA GLN A 8 36.68 14.78 -11.29
C GLN A 8 35.92 14.60 -12.61
N LEU A 9 35.64 13.35 -13.01
CA LEU A 9 34.88 13.07 -14.20
C LEU A 9 33.42 13.51 -14.05
N GLU A 10 32.81 13.21 -12.91
CA GLU A 10 31.45 13.65 -12.56
C GLU A 10 31.34 15.16 -12.55
N ALA A 11 32.31 15.86 -11.91
CA ALA A 11 32.33 17.31 -11.84
C ALA A 11 32.44 17.93 -13.25
N LYS A 12 33.26 17.37 -14.13
CA LYS A 12 33.37 17.81 -15.50
C LYS A 12 32.10 17.56 -16.31
N LEU A 13 31.47 16.41 -16.12
CA LEU A 13 30.22 16.09 -16.77
C LEU A 13 29.10 17.04 -16.32
N GLU A 14 29.01 17.34 -15.02
CA GLU A 14 28.05 18.31 -14.51
C GLU A 14 28.28 19.71 -15.06
N GLN A 15 29.53 20.18 -15.10
CA GLN A 15 29.86 21.49 -15.69
C GLN A 15 29.53 21.56 -17.18
N THR A 16 29.81 20.50 -17.91
CA THR A 16 29.49 20.41 -19.36
C THR A 16 27.98 20.39 -19.57
N LEU A 17 27.27 19.67 -18.73
CA LEU A 17 25.79 19.58 -18.76
C LEU A 17 25.17 20.93 -18.42
N GLU A 18 25.67 21.62 -17.37
CA GLU A 18 25.20 22.96 -17.00
C GLU A 18 25.44 23.98 -18.13
N ALA A 19 26.62 23.95 -18.75
CA ALA A 19 26.93 24.81 -19.87
C ALA A 19 26.03 24.55 -21.08
N PHE A 20 25.71 23.27 -21.32
CA PHE A 20 24.80 22.86 -22.38
C PHE A 20 23.37 23.30 -22.09
N LEU A 21 22.92 23.17 -20.86
CA LEU A 21 21.58 23.55 -20.42
C LEU A 21 21.38 25.07 -20.40
N LYS A 22 22.42 25.85 -20.07
CA LYS A 22 22.39 27.32 -20.18
C LYS A 22 22.20 27.80 -21.61
N VAL A 23 22.73 27.06 -22.60
CA VAL A 23 22.60 27.39 -24.03
C VAL A 23 21.25 26.95 -24.58
N ASN A 24 20.61 25.90 -24.01
CA ASN A 24 19.34 25.34 -24.49
C ASN A 24 18.31 25.18 -23.36
N PRO A 25 17.59 26.24 -23.00
CA PRO A 25 16.59 26.16 -21.94
C PRO A 25 15.44 25.20 -22.24
N ALA A 26 15.12 24.97 -23.52
CA ALA A 26 14.09 24.00 -23.92
C ALA A 26 14.44 22.56 -23.55
N GLN A 27 15.73 22.20 -23.65
CA GLN A 27 16.21 20.88 -23.25
C GLN A 27 16.24 20.69 -21.75
N GLN A 28 16.50 21.77 -21.00
CA GLN A 28 16.40 21.74 -19.54
C GLN A 28 14.98 21.42 -19.07
N GLU A 29 13.98 22.02 -19.69
CA GLU A 29 12.57 21.71 -19.40
C GLU A 29 12.21 20.27 -19.73
N LEU A 30 12.68 19.76 -20.88
CA LEU A 30 12.45 18.37 -21.28
C LEU A 30 13.07 17.37 -20.30
N LEU A 31 14.30 17.62 -19.85
CA LEU A 31 14.96 16.79 -18.86
C LEU A 31 14.24 16.82 -17.52
N HIS A 32 13.79 18.00 -17.11
CA HIS A 32 13.04 18.17 -15.87
C HIS A 32 11.69 17.42 -15.91
N GLU A 33 10.97 17.52 -17.02
CA GLU A 33 9.72 16.77 -17.24
C GLU A 33 9.97 15.26 -17.24
N GLN A 34 11.05 14.80 -17.86
CA GLN A 34 11.40 13.39 -17.91
C GLN A 34 11.74 12.86 -16.52
N GLU A 35 12.51 13.62 -15.72
CA GLU A 35 12.80 13.27 -14.33
C GLU A 35 11.53 13.18 -13.48
N GLN A 36 10.60 14.10 -13.65
CA GLN A 36 9.32 14.07 -12.96
C GLN A 36 8.49 12.84 -13.35
N ARG A 37 8.44 12.49 -14.62
CA ARG A 37 7.76 11.28 -15.10
C ARG A 37 8.37 10.02 -14.51
N ASP A 38 9.70 9.94 -14.49
CA ASP A 38 10.42 8.79 -13.91
C ASP A 38 10.13 8.65 -12.42
N ARG A 39 10.12 9.76 -11.67
CA ARG A 39 9.74 9.75 -10.25
C ARG A 39 8.31 9.30 -10.03
N GLN A 40 7.38 9.78 -10.86
CA GLN A 40 5.99 9.38 -10.79
C GLN A 40 5.80 7.91 -11.11
N GLN A 41 6.50 7.37 -12.11
CA GLN A 41 6.45 5.96 -12.46
C GLN A 41 7.03 5.09 -11.36
N GLN A 42 8.15 5.48 -10.76
CA GLN A 42 8.74 4.77 -9.62
C GLN A 42 7.83 4.79 -8.39
N ALA A 43 7.22 5.93 -8.09
CA ALA A 43 6.28 6.06 -6.99
C ALA A 43 5.04 5.21 -7.23
N ALA A 44 4.49 5.21 -8.44
CA ALA A 44 3.35 4.37 -8.82
C ALA A 44 3.70 2.87 -8.75
N GLY A 45 4.91 2.50 -9.15
CA GLY A 45 5.40 1.12 -9.07
C GLY A 45 5.54 0.65 -7.61
N ARG A 46 6.08 1.49 -6.74
CA ARG A 46 6.18 1.19 -5.29
C ARG A 46 4.81 1.06 -4.65
N HIS A 47 3.90 1.96 -4.98
CA HIS A 47 2.53 1.94 -4.49
C HIS A 47 1.81 0.64 -4.89
N ARG A 48 1.96 0.25 -6.15
CA ARG A 48 1.38 -1.00 -6.66
C ARG A 48 1.95 -2.23 -5.96
N ALA A 49 3.28 -2.26 -5.76
CA ALA A 49 3.95 -3.36 -5.05
C ALA A 49 3.48 -3.45 -3.59
N GLN A 50 3.29 -2.33 -2.92
CA GLN A 50 2.76 -2.28 -1.55
C GLN A 50 1.31 -2.77 -1.48
N LEU A 51 0.47 -2.40 -2.44
CA LEU A 51 -0.91 -2.90 -2.51
C LEU A 51 -0.97 -4.40 -2.76
N GLU A 52 -0.10 -4.93 -3.61
CA GLU A 52 0.02 -6.38 -3.86
C GLU A 52 0.47 -7.12 -2.60
N GLU A 53 1.47 -6.60 -1.90
CA GLU A 53 1.93 -7.18 -0.63
C GLU A 53 0.82 -7.16 0.43
N ALA A 54 0.09 -6.06 0.54
CA ALA A 54 -1.04 -5.93 1.46
C ALA A 54 -2.14 -6.96 1.15
N GLU A 55 -2.44 -7.18 -0.11
CA GLU A 55 -3.43 -8.18 -0.53
C GLU A 55 -2.98 -9.61 -0.21
N GLN A 56 -1.70 -9.92 -0.44
CA GLN A 56 -1.11 -11.21 -0.05
C GLN A 56 -1.17 -11.45 1.46
N LEU A 57 -0.81 -10.44 2.25
CA LEU A 57 -0.88 -10.51 3.72
C LEU A 57 -2.32 -10.70 4.20
N ARG A 58 -3.27 -10.02 3.57
CA ARG A 58 -4.69 -10.17 3.87
C ARG A 58 -5.15 -11.61 3.62
N GLN A 59 -4.80 -12.20 2.48
CA GLN A 59 -5.12 -13.60 2.16
C GLN A 59 -4.49 -14.56 3.17
N GLU A 60 -3.22 -14.36 3.50
CA GLU A 60 -2.53 -15.18 4.50
C GLU A 60 -3.19 -15.08 5.88
N LEU A 61 -3.60 -13.88 6.29
CA LEU A 61 -4.31 -13.67 7.56
C LEU A 61 -5.67 -14.36 7.58
N LEU A 62 -6.41 -14.34 6.48
CA LEU A 62 -7.69 -15.06 6.37
C LEU A 62 -7.47 -16.58 6.48
N ASN A 63 -6.45 -17.11 5.82
CA ASN A 63 -6.09 -18.52 5.91
C ASN A 63 -5.65 -18.90 7.32
N LEU A 64 -4.84 -18.06 7.97
CA LEU A 64 -4.41 -18.27 9.35
C LEU A 64 -5.60 -18.22 10.32
N ALA A 65 -6.54 -17.31 10.12
CA ALA A 65 -7.74 -17.24 10.95
C ALA A 65 -8.56 -18.53 10.88
N ALA A 66 -8.71 -19.11 9.69
CA ALA A 66 -9.39 -20.37 9.52
C ALA A 66 -8.65 -21.53 10.21
N GLU A 67 -7.33 -21.59 10.07
CA GLU A 67 -6.49 -22.59 10.75
C GLU A 67 -6.54 -22.44 12.26
N ILE A 68 -6.46 -21.21 12.78
CA ILE A 68 -6.56 -20.92 14.21
C ILE A 68 -7.88 -21.41 14.77
N GLN A 69 -9.00 -21.15 14.10
CA GLN A 69 -10.30 -21.64 14.49
C GLN A 69 -10.33 -23.18 14.57
N GLN A 70 -9.79 -23.84 13.57
CA GLN A 70 -9.73 -25.30 13.51
C GLN A 70 -8.91 -25.88 14.67
N TRP A 71 -7.75 -25.29 14.97
CA TRP A 71 -6.90 -25.73 16.04
C TRP A 71 -7.45 -25.41 17.43
N GLN A 72 -8.17 -24.31 17.59
CA GLN A 72 -8.91 -24.03 18.83
C GLN A 72 -9.93 -25.12 19.13
N GLN A 73 -10.67 -25.58 18.14
CA GLN A 73 -11.62 -26.67 18.28
C GLN A 73 -10.90 -27.99 18.61
N ARG A 74 -9.74 -28.25 18.01
CA ARG A 74 -8.95 -29.45 18.30
C ARG A 74 -8.41 -29.46 19.74
N VAL A 75 -7.92 -28.32 20.20
CA VAL A 75 -7.49 -28.17 21.61
C VAL A 75 -8.63 -28.47 22.55
N GLU A 76 -9.79 -27.91 22.30
CA GLU A 76 -10.98 -28.10 23.12
C GLU A 76 -11.43 -29.57 23.13
N ARG A 77 -11.46 -30.22 21.97
CA ARG A 77 -11.81 -31.63 21.85
C ARG A 77 -10.84 -32.53 22.61
N ALA A 78 -9.54 -32.30 22.45
CA ALA A 78 -8.51 -33.08 23.13
C ALA A 78 -8.59 -32.88 24.66
N SER A 79 -8.80 -31.66 25.10
CA SER A 79 -8.99 -31.32 26.52
C SER A 79 -10.23 -31.99 27.12
N THR A 80 -11.35 -31.94 26.42
CA THR A 80 -12.62 -32.56 26.85
C THR A 80 -12.51 -34.09 26.91
N ALA A 81 -11.76 -34.68 25.97
CA ALA A 81 -11.53 -36.13 25.91
C ALA A 81 -10.50 -36.63 26.95
N GLY A 82 -9.87 -35.74 27.70
CA GLY A 82 -8.83 -36.10 28.66
C GLY A 82 -7.48 -36.40 28.06
N ALA A 83 -7.26 -36.09 26.75
CA ALA A 83 -5.99 -36.30 26.07
C ALA A 83 -5.06 -35.10 26.31
N GLY A 84 -4.52 -34.98 27.53
CA GLY A 84 -3.75 -33.82 27.96
C GLY A 84 -2.51 -33.54 27.14
N ASP A 85 -1.74 -34.58 26.78
CA ASP A 85 -0.54 -34.42 25.96
C ASP A 85 -0.86 -33.92 24.56
N LEU A 86 -1.92 -34.45 23.96
CA LEU A 86 -2.36 -34.02 22.64
C LEU A 86 -2.89 -32.59 22.68
N ALA A 87 -3.64 -32.24 23.72
CA ALA A 87 -4.14 -30.88 23.94
C ALA A 87 -3.00 -29.87 24.07
N ASN A 88 -1.95 -30.22 24.82
CA ASN A 88 -0.77 -29.36 24.98
C ASN A 88 -0.01 -29.16 23.66
N ARG A 89 0.16 -30.22 22.91
CA ARG A 89 0.83 -30.14 21.59
C ARG A 89 0.01 -29.30 20.60
N ALA A 90 -1.32 -29.48 20.62
CA ALA A 90 -2.22 -28.68 19.80
C ALA A 90 -2.20 -27.19 20.20
N GLN A 91 -2.13 -26.92 21.50
CA GLN A 91 -2.02 -25.56 22.03
C GLN A 91 -0.71 -24.89 21.60
N GLN A 92 0.42 -25.62 21.65
CA GLN A 92 1.70 -25.09 21.17
C GLN A 92 1.65 -24.72 19.68
N HIS A 93 1.02 -25.56 18.88
CA HIS A 93 0.83 -25.27 17.46
C HIS A 93 -0.08 -24.05 17.25
N LEU A 94 -1.15 -23.93 18.01
CA LEU A 94 -2.05 -22.78 17.99
C LEU A 94 -1.31 -21.49 18.35
N ASP A 95 -0.46 -21.53 19.39
CA ASP A 95 0.36 -20.38 19.78
C ASP A 95 1.33 -19.93 18.67
N GLN A 96 1.91 -20.88 17.96
CA GLN A 96 2.76 -20.59 16.79
C GLN A 96 1.98 -19.92 15.65
N LEU A 97 0.79 -20.40 15.38
CA LEU A 97 -0.10 -19.80 14.37
C LEU A 97 -0.50 -18.37 14.75
N MET A 98 -0.81 -18.15 16.03
CA MET A 98 -1.15 -16.82 16.53
C MET A 98 0.03 -15.86 16.44
N GLU A 99 1.24 -16.32 16.71
CA GLU A 99 2.45 -15.53 16.58
C GLU A 99 2.73 -15.14 15.12
N ARG A 100 2.54 -16.06 14.19
CA ARG A 100 2.62 -15.77 12.75
C ARG A 100 1.58 -14.71 12.34
N GLY A 101 0.38 -14.84 12.86
CA GLY A 101 -0.71 -13.89 12.60
C GLY A 101 -0.37 -12.48 13.07
N ARG A 102 0.22 -12.35 14.26
CA ARG A 102 0.66 -11.05 14.80
C ARG A 102 1.74 -10.41 13.92
N GLY A 103 2.73 -11.19 13.51
CA GLY A 103 3.80 -10.68 12.64
C GLY A 103 3.27 -10.16 11.32
N ARG A 104 2.35 -10.89 10.69
CA ARG A 104 1.73 -10.47 9.43
C ARG A 104 0.80 -9.27 9.61
N TRP A 105 0.07 -9.23 10.71
CA TRP A 105 -0.79 -8.10 11.05
C TRP A 105 0.02 -6.82 11.26
N GLN A 106 1.14 -6.90 11.98
CA GLN A 106 2.04 -5.76 12.19
C GLN A 106 2.60 -5.26 10.86
N ARG A 107 2.96 -6.18 9.96
CA ARG A 107 3.44 -5.79 8.63
C ARG A 107 2.35 -5.10 7.82
N LEU A 108 1.12 -5.60 7.87
CA LEU A 108 -0.02 -4.99 7.20
C LEU A 108 -0.32 -3.59 7.74
N GLU A 109 -0.28 -3.40 9.06
CA GLU A 109 -0.43 -2.09 9.68
C GLU A 109 0.65 -1.12 9.24
N GLN A 110 1.90 -1.58 9.16
CA GLN A 110 3.03 -0.76 8.71
C GLN A 110 2.85 -0.34 7.25
N LEU A 111 2.41 -1.25 6.38
CA LEU A 111 2.09 -0.92 4.99
C LEU A 111 0.96 0.10 4.90
N GLY A 112 -0.07 -0.05 5.72
CA GLY A 112 -1.17 0.90 5.78
C GLY A 112 -0.71 2.31 6.17
N ARG A 113 0.17 2.41 7.16
CA ARG A 113 0.77 3.69 7.57
C ARG A 113 1.62 4.30 6.47
N ASN A 114 2.41 3.49 5.78
CA ASN A 114 3.25 3.96 4.66
C ASN A 114 2.38 4.50 3.52
N LEU A 115 1.29 3.81 3.20
CA LEU A 115 0.33 4.25 2.18
C LEU A 115 -0.36 5.56 2.59
N GLU A 116 -0.74 5.71 3.84
CA GLU A 116 -1.30 6.95 4.38
C GLU A 116 -0.31 8.12 4.30
N GLN A 117 0.96 7.88 4.65
CA GLN A 117 2.01 8.88 4.56
C GLN A 117 2.28 9.30 3.12
N GLU A 118 2.29 8.36 2.18
CA GLU A 118 2.46 8.67 0.76
C GLU A 118 1.29 9.49 0.22
N SER A 119 0.07 9.17 0.60
CA SER A 119 -1.10 9.96 0.20
C SER A 119 -1.11 11.34 0.88
N ALA A 120 -0.61 11.46 2.12
CA ALA A 120 -0.48 12.76 2.79
C ALA A 120 0.62 13.61 2.16
N THR A 121 1.76 13.04 1.76
CA THR A 121 2.82 13.77 1.06
C THR A 121 2.44 14.10 -0.37
N GLY A 122 1.64 13.26 -1.03
CA GLY A 122 1.04 13.55 -2.34
C GLY A 122 -0.06 14.61 -2.26
N GLY A 123 -0.64 14.84 -1.07
CA GLY A 123 -1.67 15.85 -0.81
C GLY A 123 -1.14 17.26 -0.57
N GLU A 124 0.17 17.44 -0.45
CA GLU A 124 0.81 18.76 -0.26
C GLU A 124 0.91 19.59 -1.55
N ARG A 125 0.26 19.20 -2.61
CA ARG A 125 0.14 20.09 -3.77
C ARG A 125 -0.77 21.26 -3.39
N PRO A 126 -0.28 22.50 -3.50
CA PRO A 126 -1.13 23.68 -3.30
C PRO A 126 -2.03 23.89 -4.52
N SER A 127 -2.78 22.89 -4.90
CA SER A 127 -3.83 23.04 -5.91
C SER A 127 -5.14 23.19 -5.17
N ALA A 128 -5.86 24.27 -5.49
CA ALA A 128 -7.20 24.51 -4.99
C ALA A 128 -8.21 23.48 -5.50
N GLU A 129 -7.76 22.50 -6.27
CA GLU A 129 -8.59 21.41 -6.76
C GLU A 129 -8.57 20.25 -5.75
N PRO A 130 -9.72 19.66 -5.43
CA PRO A 130 -9.77 18.47 -4.60
C PRO A 130 -8.98 17.36 -5.26
N SER A 131 -8.32 16.51 -4.46
CA SER A 131 -7.60 15.35 -4.98
C SER A 131 -8.56 14.48 -5.80
N LEU A 132 -8.02 13.75 -6.77
CA LEU A 132 -8.84 12.84 -7.60
C LEU A 132 -9.67 11.87 -6.76
N GLU A 133 -9.12 11.38 -5.64
CA GLU A 133 -9.84 10.50 -4.72
C GLU A 133 -11.02 11.20 -4.04
N GLN A 134 -10.83 12.44 -3.62
CA GLN A 134 -11.92 13.24 -3.04
C GLN A 134 -13.02 13.55 -4.06
N ALA A 135 -12.63 13.91 -5.27
CA ALA A 135 -13.57 14.13 -6.37
C ALA A 135 -14.33 12.84 -6.72
N TRP A 136 -13.65 11.72 -6.73
CA TRP A 136 -14.25 10.41 -7.00
C TRP A 136 -15.21 9.98 -5.89
N ALA A 137 -14.82 10.17 -4.62
CA ALA A 137 -15.67 9.87 -3.47
C ALA A 137 -16.94 10.72 -3.48
N GLN A 138 -16.83 12.00 -3.84
CA GLN A 138 -17.97 12.89 -3.99
C GLN A 138 -18.90 12.43 -5.13
N PHE A 139 -18.34 12.03 -6.25
CA PHE A 139 -19.08 11.48 -7.38
C PHE A 139 -19.86 10.21 -7.00
N GLU A 140 -19.25 9.31 -6.26
CA GLU A 140 -19.90 8.08 -5.78
C GLU A 140 -21.06 8.40 -4.83
N ARG A 141 -20.88 9.35 -3.92
CA ARG A 141 -21.95 9.80 -3.02
C ARG A 141 -23.12 10.39 -3.77
N ASP A 142 -22.85 11.21 -4.77
CA ASP A 142 -23.88 11.83 -5.60
C ASP A 142 -24.65 10.77 -6.38
N GLN A 143 -23.97 9.74 -6.90
CA GLN A 143 -24.60 8.62 -7.59
C GLN A 143 -25.48 7.79 -6.66
N GLU A 144 -25.01 7.51 -5.45
CA GLU A 144 -25.80 6.77 -4.44
C GLU A 144 -27.07 7.52 -4.06
N LEU A 145 -26.95 8.85 -3.85
CA LEU A 145 -28.10 9.71 -3.56
C LEU A 145 -29.11 9.71 -4.71
N GLU A 146 -28.64 9.77 -5.94
CA GLU A 146 -29.51 9.73 -7.11
C GLU A 146 -30.22 8.39 -7.25
N GLN A 147 -29.52 7.29 -7.00
CA GLN A 147 -30.12 5.95 -7.00
C GLN A 147 -31.19 5.82 -5.92
N LEU A 148 -30.93 6.33 -4.74
CA LEU A 148 -31.92 6.35 -3.66
C LEU A 148 -33.16 7.16 -4.00
N ARG A 149 -32.98 8.32 -4.66
CA ARG A 149 -34.11 9.13 -5.15
C ARG A 149 -34.93 8.40 -6.18
N GLN A 150 -34.29 7.69 -7.10
CA GLN A 150 -34.97 6.90 -8.12
C GLN A 150 -35.76 5.74 -7.50
N ARG A 151 -35.19 5.07 -6.49
CA ARG A 151 -35.89 4.00 -5.75
C ARG A 151 -37.10 4.52 -5.00
N GLN A 152 -37.02 5.72 -4.39
CA GLN A 152 -38.15 6.35 -3.74
C GLN A 152 -39.25 6.72 -4.72
N LYS A 153 -38.90 7.25 -5.89
CA LYS A 153 -39.87 7.54 -6.95
C LYS A 153 -40.57 6.28 -7.48
N GLN A 154 -39.86 5.17 -7.58
CA GLN A 154 -40.45 3.89 -7.98
C GLN A 154 -41.40 3.33 -6.93
N LYS A 155 -41.09 3.49 -5.64
CA LYS A 155 -41.99 3.11 -4.53
C LYS A 155 -43.25 3.97 -4.47
N GLN A 156 -43.18 5.22 -4.84
CA GLN A 156 -44.34 6.11 -4.88
C GLN A 156 -45.27 5.87 -6.07
N ARG A 157 -44.77 5.23 -7.13
CA ARG A 157 -45.56 4.90 -8.32
C ARG A 157 -46.25 3.52 -8.24
N GLY A 158 -45.90 2.72 -7.28
CA GLY A 158 -46.53 1.46 -7.01
C GLY A 158 -47.51 1.57 -5.85
#